data_d7de44a2915c2802a1530cf052639319
#
_entry.id   d7de44a2915c2802a1530cf052639319
#
_cell.length_a   1.000
_cell.length_b   1.000
_cell.length_c   1.000
_cell.angle_alpha   90.00
_cell.angle_beta   90.00
_cell.angle_gamma   90.00
#
_symmetry.space_group_name_H-M   'P 1'
#
loop_
_entity.id
_entity.type
_entity.pdbx_description
1 polymer ?
#
loop_
_entity_poly.entity_id
_entity_poly.type
_entity_poly.pdbx_seq_one_letter_code
_entity_poly.pdbx_strand_id
1 'polypeptide(L)'
;YKRQVIKSIKDLVGCGNCEENYEVICSEAIDIRREWRCFIYYDEIYDIKPYKGDYHYTYDPHVIDQIMKDFRTWEERPAACIIDIGVTSDHKTIVVECNDAYSSGDYGLEDFKYARFISARWAQIFEREDPFDFRKYQP
;
A
#
# COMPACT_ATOMS: atom_id res chain seq x y z
N TYR A 1 -5.84 -12.44 2.51
CA TYR A 1 -4.69 -13.26 2.11
C TYR A 1 -3.77 -13.50 3.29
N LYS A 2 -3.43 -14.77 3.53
CA LYS A 2 -2.48 -15.12 4.58
C LYS A 2 -1.09 -15.26 3.94
N ARG A 3 -0.14 -14.44 4.38
CA ARG A 3 1.27 -14.55 3.97
C ARG A 3 2.01 -15.43 4.98
N GLN A 4 2.77 -16.38 4.48
CA GLN A 4 3.57 -17.26 5.32
C GLN A 4 4.85 -17.67 4.61
N VAL A 5 5.96 -17.64 5.34
CA VAL A 5 7.23 -18.19 4.86
C VAL A 5 7.21 -19.69 5.04
N ILE A 6 7.30 -20.43 3.96
CA ILE A 6 7.31 -21.91 3.94
C ILE A 6 8.76 -22.38 3.86
N LYS A 7 9.25 -23.00 4.92
CA LYS A 7 10.59 -23.64 4.99
C LYS A 7 10.51 -25.15 4.95
N SER A 8 9.35 -25.72 5.27
CA SER A 8 9.11 -27.15 5.31
C SER A 8 7.63 -27.47 5.08
N ILE A 9 7.31 -28.74 4.82
CA ILE A 9 5.92 -29.20 4.67
C ILE A 9 5.08 -28.90 5.93
N LYS A 10 5.69 -28.84 7.11
CA LYS A 10 4.98 -28.53 8.36
C LYS A 10 4.42 -27.11 8.38
N ASP A 11 5.05 -26.20 7.67
CA ASP A 11 4.62 -24.80 7.59
C ASP A 11 3.36 -24.63 6.73
N LEU A 12 2.98 -25.63 5.94
CA LEU A 12 1.73 -25.67 5.18
C LEU A 12 0.51 -25.99 6.05
N VAL A 13 0.71 -26.52 7.26
CA VAL A 13 -0.39 -26.83 8.17
C VAL A 13 -1.10 -25.55 8.58
N GLY A 14 -2.40 -25.46 8.26
CA GLY A 14 -3.22 -24.29 8.53
C GLY A 14 -3.07 -23.14 7.51
N CYS A 15 -2.40 -23.38 6.38
CA CYS A 15 -2.30 -22.43 5.25
C CYS A 15 -3.49 -22.54 4.29
N GLY A 16 -4.69 -22.77 4.77
CA GLY A 16 -5.88 -22.84 3.94
C GLY A 16 -6.78 -24.03 4.30
N ASN A 17 -7.81 -24.23 3.48
CA ASN A 17 -8.70 -25.38 3.62
C ASN A 17 -8.10 -26.56 2.85
N CYS A 18 -7.86 -27.69 3.55
CA CYS A 18 -7.29 -28.90 2.96
C CYS A 18 -8.23 -29.60 1.95
N GLU A 19 -9.51 -29.21 1.93
CA GLU A 19 -10.54 -29.81 1.07
C GLU A 19 -10.67 -29.10 -0.30
N GLU A 20 -10.03 -27.94 -0.46
CA GLU A 20 -10.12 -27.13 -1.67
C GLU A 20 -8.74 -26.97 -2.32
N ASN A 21 -8.70 -27.17 -3.63
CA ASN A 21 -7.53 -26.83 -4.43
C ASN A 21 -7.72 -25.43 -5.04
N TYR A 22 -6.90 -24.47 -4.63
CA TYR A 22 -6.96 -23.09 -5.11
C TYR A 22 -5.57 -22.59 -5.54
N GLU A 23 -5.58 -21.56 -6.35
CA GLU A 23 -4.35 -20.93 -6.82
C GLU A 23 -3.64 -20.19 -5.69
N VAL A 24 -2.33 -20.29 -5.66
CA VAL A 24 -1.46 -19.61 -4.71
C VAL A 24 -0.35 -18.86 -5.45
N ILE A 25 0.02 -17.70 -4.92
CA ILE A 25 1.18 -16.95 -5.40
C ILE A 25 2.37 -17.37 -4.54
N CYS A 26 3.40 -17.92 -5.19
CA CYS A 26 4.66 -18.25 -4.55
C CYS A 26 5.73 -17.24 -4.98
N SER A 27 6.46 -16.72 -4.02
CA SER A 27 7.61 -15.84 -4.27
C SER A 27 8.78 -16.25 -3.39
N GLU A 28 9.97 -15.77 -3.72
CA GLU A 28 11.11 -15.88 -2.80
C GLU A 28 10.83 -15.14 -1.50
N ALA A 29 11.46 -15.60 -0.42
CA ALA A 29 11.42 -14.92 0.87
C ALA A 29 12.37 -13.71 0.85
N ILE A 30 11.85 -12.52 1.17
CA ILE A 30 12.60 -11.28 1.17
C ILE A 30 12.82 -10.83 2.61
N ASP A 31 14.06 -10.44 2.95
CA ASP A 31 14.41 -9.88 4.26
C ASP A 31 14.18 -8.37 4.25
N ILE A 32 12.97 -7.94 4.65
CA ILE A 32 12.59 -6.54 4.75
C ILE A 32 13.00 -6.00 6.12
N ARG A 33 13.83 -4.97 6.14
CA ARG A 33 14.39 -4.35 7.34
C ARG A 33 13.56 -3.18 7.85
N ARG A 34 12.89 -2.45 6.95
CA ARG A 34 11.99 -1.35 7.31
C ARG A 34 10.88 -1.21 6.30
N GLU A 35 9.72 -0.78 6.76
CA GLU A 35 8.53 -0.60 5.94
C GLU A 35 7.89 0.77 6.17
N TRP A 36 7.31 1.33 5.10
CA TRP A 36 6.55 2.58 5.11
C TRP A 36 5.27 2.38 4.35
N ARG A 37 4.27 3.14 4.75
CA ARG A 37 2.99 3.27 4.08
C ARG A 37 2.92 4.58 3.32
N CYS A 38 2.80 4.50 2.00
CA CYS A 38 2.56 5.64 1.12
C CYS A 38 1.05 5.79 0.94
N PHE A 39 0.50 6.90 1.39
CA PHE A 39 -0.89 7.27 1.13
C PHE A 39 -0.94 8.01 -0.20
N ILE A 40 -1.71 7.50 -1.15
CA ILE A 40 -1.92 8.12 -2.46
C ILE A 40 -3.33 8.69 -2.50
N TYR A 41 -3.43 9.97 -2.85
CA TYR A 41 -4.67 10.71 -2.91
C TYR A 41 -4.71 11.51 -4.21
N TYR A 42 -5.61 11.15 -5.11
CA TYR A 42 -5.77 11.76 -6.44
C TYR A 42 -4.44 11.95 -7.19
N ASP A 43 -3.75 10.87 -7.49
CA ASP A 43 -2.51 10.87 -8.27
C ASP A 43 -1.28 11.52 -7.62
N GLU A 44 -1.34 11.83 -6.32
CA GLU A 44 -0.22 12.41 -5.57
C GLU A 44 0.09 11.64 -4.30
N ILE A 45 1.34 11.68 -3.86
CA ILE A 45 1.72 11.24 -2.53
C ILE A 45 1.15 12.22 -1.51
N TYR A 46 0.21 11.75 -0.72
CA TYR A 46 -0.44 12.56 0.31
C TYR A 46 0.36 12.58 1.62
N ASP A 47 0.96 11.46 1.97
CA ASP A 47 1.89 11.32 3.09
C ASP A 47 2.64 9.99 2.98
N ILE A 48 3.78 9.87 3.68
CA ILE A 48 4.54 8.63 3.82
C ILE A 48 4.84 8.41 5.29
N LYS A 49 4.33 7.33 5.87
CA LYS A 49 4.47 7.00 7.29
C LYS A 49 5.32 5.75 7.49
N PRO A 50 6.40 5.82 8.30
CA PRO A 50 7.09 4.61 8.73
C PRO A 50 6.22 3.88 9.75
N TYR A 51 6.13 2.55 9.65
CA TYR A 51 5.34 1.79 10.61
C TYR A 51 6.04 0.56 11.20
N LYS A 52 7.16 0.13 10.61
CA LYS A 52 7.87 -1.05 11.09
C LYS A 52 9.34 -1.02 10.71
N GLY A 53 10.20 -1.54 11.57
CA GLY A 53 11.59 -1.88 11.28
C GLY A 53 12.63 -0.93 11.83
N ASP A 54 13.86 -1.09 11.33
CA ASP A 54 15.08 -0.45 11.81
C ASP A 54 15.24 0.95 11.19
N TYR A 55 15.38 1.97 12.01
CA TYR A 55 15.52 3.37 11.59
C TYR A 55 16.80 3.70 10.79
N HIS A 56 17.80 2.82 10.76
CA HIS A 56 18.99 2.98 9.95
C HIS A 56 18.76 2.76 8.44
N TYR A 57 17.62 2.14 8.08
CA TYR A 57 17.23 1.93 6.70
C TYR A 57 16.34 3.07 6.23
N THR A 58 16.62 3.59 5.02
CA THR A 58 15.80 4.62 4.36
C THR A 58 15.48 4.18 2.94
N TYR A 59 14.29 4.53 2.47
CA TYR A 59 13.89 4.24 1.09
C TYR A 59 14.58 5.18 0.08
N ASP A 60 14.70 4.71 -1.16
CA ASP A 60 15.13 5.53 -2.29
C ASP A 60 13.94 6.33 -2.84
N PRO A 61 13.96 7.68 -2.80
CA PRO A 61 12.86 8.50 -3.30
C PRO A 61 12.62 8.35 -4.80
N HIS A 62 13.64 7.99 -5.59
CA HIS A 62 13.46 7.76 -7.03
C HIS A 62 12.57 6.55 -7.32
N VAL A 63 12.55 5.55 -6.43
CA VAL A 63 11.62 4.43 -6.53
C VAL A 63 10.18 4.91 -6.31
N ILE A 64 9.96 5.84 -5.37
CA ILE A 64 8.64 6.44 -5.14
C ILE A 64 8.19 7.23 -6.39
N ASP A 65 9.08 8.02 -6.97
CA ASP A 65 8.80 8.77 -8.20
C ASP A 65 8.40 7.83 -9.35
N GLN A 66 9.08 6.68 -9.48
CA GLN A 66 8.74 5.68 -10.49
C GLN A 66 7.39 5.02 -10.20
N ILE A 67 7.11 4.64 -8.95
CA ILE A 67 5.80 4.12 -8.52
C ILE A 67 4.68 5.09 -8.93
N MET A 68 4.85 6.38 -8.65
CA MET A 68 3.84 7.38 -8.97
C MET A 68 3.68 7.60 -10.48
N LYS A 69 4.77 7.49 -11.23
CA LYS A 69 4.72 7.54 -12.69
C LYS A 69 3.91 6.38 -13.25
N ASP A 70 4.17 5.16 -12.78
CA ASP A 70 3.45 3.96 -13.23
C ASP A 70 1.99 3.99 -12.77
N PHE A 71 1.73 4.40 -11.53
CA PHE A 71 0.38 4.56 -10.99
C PHE A 71 -0.51 5.47 -11.85
N ARG A 72 0.04 6.60 -12.33
CA ARG A 72 -0.71 7.54 -13.19
C ARG A 72 -1.08 6.97 -14.55
N THR A 73 -0.39 5.93 -15.03
CA THR A 73 -0.72 5.23 -16.29
C THR A 73 -1.86 4.23 -16.15
N TRP A 74 -2.20 3.84 -14.92
CA TRP A 74 -3.29 2.90 -14.67
C TRP A 74 -4.64 3.60 -14.82
N GLU A 75 -5.42 3.23 -15.83
CA GLU A 75 -6.70 3.89 -16.17
C GLU A 75 -7.74 3.75 -15.06
N GLU A 76 -7.83 2.57 -14.44
CA GLU A 76 -8.81 2.27 -13.38
C GLU A 76 -8.27 2.53 -11.96
N ARG A 77 -7.23 3.37 -11.84
CA ARG A 77 -6.62 3.65 -10.55
C ARG A 77 -7.61 4.23 -9.54
N PRO A 78 -7.52 3.82 -8.28
CA PRO A 78 -8.37 4.36 -7.23
C PRO A 78 -8.02 5.83 -6.93
N ALA A 79 -9.04 6.63 -6.62
CA ALA A 79 -8.86 8.02 -6.17
C ALA A 79 -8.06 8.12 -4.86
N ALA A 80 -8.10 7.07 -4.05
CA ALA A 80 -7.26 6.93 -2.87
C ALA A 80 -6.91 5.45 -2.64
N CYS A 81 -5.64 5.19 -2.38
CA CYS A 81 -5.11 3.86 -2.03
C CYS A 81 -3.83 3.99 -1.21
N ILE A 82 -3.38 2.88 -0.69
CA ILE A 82 -2.08 2.79 -0.04
C ILE A 82 -1.16 1.89 -0.85
N ILE A 83 0.12 2.27 -0.90
CA ILE A 83 1.21 1.41 -1.37
C ILE A 83 2.20 1.26 -0.24
N ASP A 84 2.36 0.04 0.24
CA ASP A 84 3.39 -0.26 1.23
C ASP A 84 4.70 -0.56 0.51
N ILE A 85 5.75 0.10 0.95
CA ILE A 85 7.11 -0.09 0.45
C ILE A 85 8.00 -0.63 1.56
N GLY A 86 9.01 -1.38 1.18
CA GLY A 86 10.00 -1.92 2.10
C GLY A 86 11.43 -1.67 1.63
N VAL A 87 12.36 -1.62 2.57
CA VAL A 87 13.78 -1.65 2.29
C VAL A 87 14.37 -2.95 2.79
N THR A 88 15.02 -3.66 1.89
CA THR A 88 15.63 -4.95 2.14
C THR A 88 16.98 -4.83 2.85
N SER A 89 17.50 -5.95 3.33
CA SER A 89 18.83 -5.99 3.98
C SER A 89 19.99 -5.57 3.06
N ASP A 90 19.82 -5.67 1.75
CA ASP A 90 20.76 -5.19 0.74
C ASP A 90 20.44 -3.75 0.24
N HIS A 91 19.65 -3.01 1.04
CA HIS A 91 19.27 -1.61 0.81
C HIS A 91 18.46 -1.33 -0.47
N LYS A 92 17.77 -2.31 -1.02
CA LYS A 92 16.86 -2.09 -2.13
C LYS A 92 15.49 -1.65 -1.63
N THR A 93 14.92 -0.63 -2.25
CA THR A 93 13.53 -0.24 -2.04
C THR A 93 12.63 -1.06 -2.97
N ILE A 94 11.62 -1.67 -2.40
CA ILE A 94 10.67 -2.55 -3.11
C ILE A 94 9.23 -2.17 -2.78
N VAL A 95 8.30 -2.47 -3.69
CA VAL A 95 6.87 -2.46 -3.40
C VAL A 95 6.52 -3.76 -2.68
N VAL A 96 5.85 -3.64 -1.54
CA VAL A 96 5.39 -4.78 -0.74
C VAL A 96 3.96 -5.17 -1.10
N GLU A 97 3.06 -4.18 -1.12
CA GLU A 97 1.65 -4.37 -1.48
C GLU A 97 0.98 -3.06 -1.86
N CYS A 98 -0.13 -3.18 -2.58
CA CYS A 98 -1.07 -2.11 -2.84
C CYS A 98 -2.45 -2.53 -2.32
N ASN A 99 -3.09 -1.68 -1.53
CA ASN A 99 -4.42 -1.94 -0.98
C ASN A 99 -5.34 -0.74 -1.17
N ASP A 100 -6.64 -1.01 -1.28
CA ASP A 100 -7.65 0.03 -1.39
C ASP A 100 -7.73 0.87 -0.10
N ALA A 101 -8.06 2.15 -0.23
CA ALA A 101 -8.15 3.07 0.90
C ALA A 101 -9.10 2.58 2.00
N TYR A 102 -10.26 2.02 1.64
CA TYR A 102 -11.26 1.57 2.62
C TYR A 102 -10.81 0.36 3.46
N SER A 103 -9.76 -0.33 3.06
CA SER A 103 -9.20 -1.47 3.80
C SER A 103 -7.99 -1.10 4.66
N SER A 104 -7.62 0.18 4.69
CA SER A 104 -6.43 0.67 5.41
C SER A 104 -6.77 1.36 6.72
N GLY A 105 -5.87 1.26 7.71
CA GLY A 105 -5.86 2.13 8.88
C GLY A 105 -5.09 3.43 8.62
N ASP A 106 -5.21 4.39 9.55
CA ASP A 106 -4.58 5.72 9.44
C ASP A 106 -3.06 5.71 9.56
N TYR A 107 -2.50 4.80 10.34
CA TYR A 107 -1.05 4.64 10.60
C TYR A 107 -0.33 5.96 10.96
N GLY A 108 -1.05 6.85 11.67
CA GLY A 108 -0.54 8.16 12.09
C GLY A 108 -0.66 9.24 11.01
N LEU A 109 -1.45 9.00 9.96
CA LEU A 109 -1.95 10.09 9.12
C LEU A 109 -2.90 10.94 9.97
N GLU A 110 -2.80 12.26 9.85
CA GLU A 110 -3.66 13.19 10.58
C GLU A 110 -5.14 12.91 10.28
N ASP A 111 -6.01 12.97 11.32
CA ASP A 111 -7.41 12.56 11.25
C ASP A 111 -8.18 13.23 10.10
N PHE A 112 -7.97 14.53 9.89
CA PHE A 112 -8.62 15.27 8.80
C PHE A 112 -8.12 14.81 7.42
N LYS A 113 -6.82 14.55 7.29
CA LYS A 113 -6.25 13.96 6.07
C LYS A 113 -6.83 12.57 5.81
N TYR A 114 -6.93 11.76 6.87
CA TYR A 114 -7.49 10.43 6.74
C TYR A 114 -8.97 10.45 6.32
N ALA A 115 -9.77 11.34 6.91
CA ALA A 115 -11.17 11.52 6.52
C ALA A 115 -11.31 11.89 5.02
N ARG A 116 -10.50 12.82 4.53
CA ARG A 116 -10.44 13.18 3.11
C ARG A 116 -10.02 12.01 2.22
N PHE A 117 -9.00 11.29 2.64
CA PHE A 117 -8.49 10.12 1.94
C PHE A 117 -9.56 9.04 1.75
N ILE A 118 -10.29 8.70 2.80
CA ILE A 118 -11.41 7.74 2.73
C ILE A 118 -12.57 8.30 1.90
N SER A 119 -12.91 9.58 2.06
CA SER A 119 -14.00 10.24 1.32
C SER A 119 -13.78 10.17 -0.19
N ALA A 120 -12.57 10.46 -0.66
CA ALA A 120 -12.24 10.41 -2.08
C ALA A 120 -12.52 9.04 -2.69
N ARG A 121 -12.11 7.97 -1.99
CA ARG A 121 -12.35 6.62 -2.49
C ARG A 121 -13.81 6.23 -2.47
N TRP A 122 -14.55 6.56 -1.40
CA TRP A 122 -15.98 6.32 -1.34
C TRP A 122 -16.75 7.09 -2.41
N ALA A 123 -16.42 8.35 -2.65
CA ALA A 123 -17.02 9.16 -3.72
C ALA A 123 -16.83 8.50 -5.10
N GLN A 124 -15.63 8.00 -5.39
CA GLN A 124 -15.34 7.27 -6.64
C GLN A 124 -16.16 5.97 -6.75
N ILE A 125 -16.21 5.14 -5.69
CA ILE A 125 -16.94 3.87 -5.70
C ILE A 125 -18.44 4.09 -5.96
N PHE A 126 -19.01 5.14 -5.39
CA PHE A 126 -20.44 5.46 -5.55
C PHE A 126 -20.75 6.44 -6.70
N GLU A 127 -19.76 6.74 -7.52
CA GLU A 127 -19.89 7.68 -8.65
C GLU A 127 -20.52 9.02 -8.22
N ARG A 128 -20.04 9.57 -7.09
CA ARG A 128 -20.51 10.81 -6.49
C ARG A 128 -19.41 11.85 -6.44
N GLU A 129 -19.81 13.10 -6.30
CA GLU A 129 -18.86 14.17 -6.02
C GLU A 129 -18.26 13.98 -4.62
N ASP A 130 -16.92 14.12 -4.52
CA ASP A 130 -16.25 14.11 -3.21
C ASP A 130 -16.43 15.47 -2.53
N PRO A 131 -17.16 15.51 -1.37
CA PRO A 131 -17.41 16.77 -0.67
C PRO A 131 -16.15 17.39 -0.04
N PHE A 132 -15.08 16.61 0.07
CA PHE A 132 -13.80 17.06 0.63
C PHE A 132 -12.70 17.26 -0.42
N ASP A 133 -13.04 17.24 -1.71
CA ASP A 133 -12.10 17.57 -2.78
C ASP A 133 -11.91 19.08 -2.89
N PHE A 134 -10.93 19.61 -2.16
CA PHE A 134 -10.58 21.02 -2.20
C PHE A 134 -9.57 21.39 -3.31
N ARG A 135 -9.12 20.45 -4.15
CA ARG A 135 -8.19 20.71 -5.26
C ARG A 135 -8.78 21.69 -6.28
N LYS A 136 -10.10 21.68 -6.46
CA LYS A 136 -10.84 22.64 -7.34
C LYS A 136 -10.73 24.10 -6.87
N TYR A 137 -10.30 24.33 -5.63
CA TYR A 137 -10.18 25.68 -5.03
C TYR A 137 -8.72 26.11 -4.83
N GLN A 138 -7.76 25.29 -5.28
CA GLN A 138 -6.36 25.68 -5.30
C GLN A 138 -6.08 26.48 -6.58
N PRO A 139 -5.42 27.66 -6.48
CA PRO A 139 -5.13 28.52 -7.61
C PRO A 139 -4.14 27.88 -8.60
#